data_6fbd5bab523a1d993c536a19b8326eb0
#
_entry.id   6fbd5bab523a1d993c536a19b8326eb0
#
_cell.length_a   1.000
_cell.length_b   1.000
_cell.length_c   1.000
_cell.angle_alpha   90.00
_cell.angle_beta   90.00
_cell.angle_gamma   90.00
#
_symmetry.space_group_name_H-M   'P 1'
#
loop_
_entity.id
_entity.type
_entity.pdbx_description
1 polymer ?
#
loop_
_entity_poly.entity_id
_entity_poly.type
_entity_poly.pdbx_seq_one_letter_code
_entity_poly.pdbx_strand_id
1 'polypeptide(L)'
;LTQERKLSAYFISDAHLGRSNPEIEARKQKYLTEFLREVVQNGNYLFIVGDLFDFWFEWRWVIPKDAFSVLAELKSLVDCGVQVHYLAGNHDFALTGFLETEIGLAVHADDLDFTLDGRRFFIYHGDGLLSRDRGYRLLKKIIRHPWSVALYRLLHPDLGIAIARLTSRMSQDHLSLKYSEKDEAESEEFARKKLQTGFNAVILAHSHNPQIKQFPEGIYVNLGEWMREFTFAIWDGERLSLRQWPDKIERT
;
A
#
# COMPACT_ATOMS: atom_id res chain seq x y z
N LEU A 1 12.37 -34.46 -13.25
CA LEU A 1 11.93 -33.10 -13.64
C LEU A 1 11.40 -32.42 -12.40
N THR A 2 12.24 -31.63 -11.73
CA THR A 2 11.82 -30.72 -10.66
C THR A 2 10.89 -29.67 -11.30
N GLN A 3 9.61 -29.77 -11.00
CA GLN A 3 8.67 -28.71 -11.31
C GLN A 3 9.19 -27.44 -10.60
N GLU A 4 9.66 -26.44 -11.34
CA GLU A 4 10.04 -25.16 -10.76
C GLU A 4 8.80 -24.62 -10.03
N ARG A 5 8.94 -24.41 -8.72
CA ARG A 5 7.86 -23.86 -7.89
C ARG A 5 7.63 -22.44 -8.35
N LYS A 6 6.49 -22.19 -8.99
CA LYS A 6 6.10 -20.84 -9.42
C LYS A 6 6.01 -19.93 -8.21
N LEU A 7 6.56 -18.74 -8.35
CA LEU A 7 6.56 -17.76 -7.28
C LEU A 7 5.20 -17.03 -7.23
N SER A 8 4.66 -16.88 -6.04
CA SER A 8 3.42 -16.15 -5.80
C SER A 8 3.68 -14.81 -5.10
N ALA A 9 2.97 -13.78 -5.53
CA ALA A 9 3.07 -12.44 -4.97
C ALA A 9 1.68 -11.89 -4.65
N TYR A 10 1.52 -11.35 -3.44
CA TYR A 10 0.31 -10.71 -2.94
C TYR A 10 0.50 -9.21 -2.87
N PHE A 11 -0.54 -8.45 -3.17
CA PHE A 11 -0.52 -6.99 -3.18
C PHE A 11 -1.73 -6.46 -2.43
N ILE A 12 -1.49 -5.60 -1.43
CA ILE A 12 -2.52 -4.91 -0.64
C ILE A 12 -2.17 -3.42 -0.51
N SER A 13 -3.18 -2.60 -0.19
CA SER A 13 -2.99 -1.17 0.10
C SER A 13 -4.13 -0.61 0.93
N ASP A 14 -4.01 0.65 1.34
CA ASP A 14 -5.09 1.49 1.85
C ASP A 14 -5.90 0.86 3.01
N ALA A 15 -5.21 0.25 3.97
CA ALA A 15 -5.84 -0.28 5.17
C ALA A 15 -6.14 0.81 6.20
N HIS A 16 -5.38 1.90 6.20
CA HIS A 16 -5.52 3.03 7.11
C HIS A 16 -5.80 2.59 8.54
N LEU A 17 -4.93 1.74 9.09
CA LEU A 17 -5.07 1.25 10.46
C LEU A 17 -4.96 2.41 11.47
N GLY A 18 -5.86 2.42 12.45
CA GLY A 18 -5.97 3.50 13.43
C GLY A 18 -6.98 4.59 13.07
N ARG A 19 -7.61 4.53 11.88
CA ARG A 19 -8.54 5.54 11.36
C ARG A 19 -9.99 5.34 11.81
N SER A 20 -10.45 4.11 11.90
CA SER A 20 -11.85 3.76 12.05
C SER A 20 -12.30 3.76 13.52
N ASN A 21 -13.61 3.64 13.77
CA ASN A 21 -14.09 3.36 15.11
C ASN A 21 -13.60 1.98 15.59
N PRO A 22 -13.63 1.70 16.92
CA PRO A 22 -13.03 0.49 17.46
C PRO A 22 -13.57 -0.83 16.87
N GLU A 23 -14.85 -0.90 16.54
CA GLU A 23 -15.48 -2.12 15.99
C GLU A 23 -14.97 -2.39 14.55
N ILE A 24 -14.98 -1.36 13.70
CA ILE A 24 -14.46 -1.45 12.33
C ILE A 24 -12.97 -1.76 12.37
N GLU A 25 -12.23 -1.10 13.26
CA GLU A 25 -10.78 -1.28 13.40
C GLU A 25 -10.45 -2.73 13.81
N ALA A 26 -11.16 -3.29 14.78
CA ALA A 26 -10.99 -4.68 15.19
C ALA A 26 -11.25 -5.66 14.03
N ARG A 27 -12.26 -5.39 13.20
CA ARG A 27 -12.55 -6.21 12.01
C ARG A 27 -11.43 -6.11 10.96
N LYS A 28 -10.94 -4.89 10.68
CA LYS A 28 -9.81 -4.67 9.75
C LYS A 28 -8.58 -5.42 10.20
N GLN A 29 -8.20 -5.28 11.47
CA GLN A 29 -7.04 -5.96 12.05
C GLN A 29 -7.20 -7.48 12.01
N LYS A 30 -8.39 -8.00 12.37
CA LYS A 30 -8.67 -9.42 12.30
C LYS A 30 -8.48 -9.96 10.86
N TYR A 31 -9.11 -9.33 9.88
CA TYR A 31 -9.03 -9.77 8.49
C TYR A 31 -7.61 -9.65 7.93
N LEU A 32 -6.89 -8.58 8.28
CA LEU A 32 -5.51 -8.43 7.86
C LEU A 32 -4.61 -9.51 8.47
N THR A 33 -4.76 -9.80 9.76
CA THR A 33 -4.01 -10.88 10.42
C THR A 33 -4.30 -12.25 9.79
N GLU A 34 -5.56 -12.56 9.51
CA GLU A 34 -5.95 -13.81 8.84
C GLU A 34 -5.35 -13.90 7.43
N PHE A 35 -5.41 -12.80 6.67
CA PHE A 35 -4.81 -12.70 5.34
C PHE A 35 -3.28 -12.86 5.37
N LEU A 36 -2.58 -12.18 6.29
CA LEU A 36 -1.13 -12.31 6.42
C LEU A 36 -0.71 -13.75 6.75
N ARG A 37 -1.49 -14.48 7.55
CA ARG A 37 -1.26 -15.90 7.82
C ARG A 37 -1.46 -16.78 6.59
N GLU A 38 -2.42 -16.45 5.73
CA GLU A 38 -2.58 -17.11 4.44
C GLU A 38 -1.35 -16.86 3.53
N VAL A 39 -0.84 -15.62 3.52
CA VAL A 39 0.38 -15.27 2.77
C VAL A 39 1.59 -16.08 3.27
N VAL A 40 1.73 -16.31 4.58
CA VAL A 40 2.81 -17.16 5.13
C VAL A 40 2.79 -18.57 4.51
N GLN A 41 1.60 -19.12 4.28
CA GLN A 41 1.48 -20.50 3.78
C GLN A 41 1.70 -20.61 2.26
N ASN A 42 1.25 -19.60 1.51
CA ASN A 42 1.09 -19.67 0.06
C ASN A 42 1.90 -18.62 -0.72
N GLY A 43 2.42 -17.58 -0.04
CA GLY A 43 3.11 -16.45 -0.66
C GLY A 43 4.63 -16.59 -0.62
N ASN A 44 5.29 -16.07 -1.65
CA ASN A 44 6.73 -15.81 -1.64
C ASN A 44 7.02 -14.34 -1.43
N TYR A 45 6.11 -13.47 -1.92
CA TYR A 45 6.21 -12.02 -1.84
C TYR A 45 4.92 -11.41 -1.32
N LEU A 46 5.06 -10.37 -0.51
CA LEU A 46 3.98 -9.46 -0.15
C LEU A 46 4.40 -8.02 -0.49
N PHE A 47 3.56 -7.32 -1.26
CA PHE A 47 3.71 -5.90 -1.54
C PHE A 47 2.63 -5.12 -0.82
N ILE A 48 3.02 -4.24 0.10
CA ILE A 48 2.17 -3.26 0.75
C ILE A 48 2.35 -1.96 -0.03
N VAL A 49 1.32 -1.59 -0.81
CA VAL A 49 1.41 -0.48 -1.76
C VAL A 49 0.87 0.81 -1.13
N GLY A 50 1.45 1.17 0.02
CA GLY A 50 1.17 2.39 0.77
C GLY A 50 -0.09 2.36 1.62
N ASP A 51 -0.18 3.33 2.52
CA ASP A 51 -1.34 3.63 3.38
C ASP A 51 -1.84 2.41 4.20
N LEU A 52 -0.89 1.58 4.68
CA LEU A 52 -1.22 0.53 5.66
C LEU A 52 -1.70 1.17 6.96
N PHE A 53 -1.04 2.24 7.39
CA PHE A 53 -1.39 3.00 8.59
C PHE A 53 -2.03 4.34 8.19
N ASP A 54 -3.04 4.80 8.96
CA ASP A 54 -3.62 6.15 8.78
C ASP A 54 -2.62 7.24 9.16
N PHE A 55 -1.65 6.89 9.97
CA PHE A 55 -0.50 7.70 10.29
C PHE A 55 0.66 6.82 10.75
N TRP A 56 1.83 7.02 10.15
CA TRP A 56 3.07 6.40 10.59
C TRP A 56 4.16 7.45 10.73
N PHE A 57 4.82 7.45 11.89
CA PHE A 57 6.00 8.26 12.13
C PHE A 57 6.91 7.58 13.17
N GLU A 58 8.20 7.62 12.94
CA GLU A 58 9.21 7.06 13.82
C GLU A 58 9.93 8.17 14.59
N TRP A 59 9.62 8.31 15.86
CA TRP A 59 10.44 9.07 16.79
C TRP A 59 11.68 8.25 17.17
N ARG A 60 12.63 8.90 17.80
CA ARG A 60 13.90 8.22 18.17
C ARG A 60 13.68 6.93 18.98
N TRP A 61 12.70 6.91 19.87
CA TRP A 61 12.43 5.81 20.81
C TRP A 61 10.98 5.36 20.85
N VAL A 62 10.13 5.90 19.99
CA VAL A 62 8.68 5.68 20.05
C VAL A 62 8.13 5.50 18.65
N ILE A 63 7.28 4.50 18.49
CA ILE A 63 6.42 4.26 17.32
C ILE A 63 4.96 4.24 17.77
N PRO A 64 3.96 4.38 16.84
CA PRO A 64 2.55 4.23 17.16
C PRO A 64 2.25 2.82 17.69
N LYS A 65 1.78 2.72 18.93
CA LYS A 65 1.52 1.43 19.59
C LYS A 65 0.38 0.63 18.93
N ASP A 66 -0.54 1.32 18.26
CA ASP A 66 -1.69 0.73 17.57
C ASP A 66 -1.25 -0.18 16.41
N ALA A 67 -0.02 0.00 15.92
CA ALA A 67 0.57 -0.82 14.86
C ALA A 67 1.11 -2.17 15.35
N PHE A 68 1.27 -2.38 16.66
CA PHE A 68 2.01 -3.51 17.22
C PHE A 68 1.56 -4.87 16.68
N SER A 69 0.25 -5.14 16.68
CA SER A 69 -0.27 -6.44 16.26
C SER A 69 0.07 -6.74 14.78
N VAL A 70 -0.04 -5.74 13.91
CA VAL A 70 0.26 -5.91 12.49
C VAL A 70 1.78 -6.02 12.26
N LEU A 71 2.58 -5.24 12.98
CA LEU A 71 4.04 -5.34 12.92
C LEU A 71 4.54 -6.72 13.35
N ALA A 72 3.94 -7.31 14.37
CA ALA A 72 4.26 -8.66 14.82
C ALA A 72 3.95 -9.72 13.74
N GLU A 73 2.81 -9.61 13.06
CA GLU A 73 2.47 -10.51 11.94
C GLU A 73 3.41 -10.29 10.74
N LEU A 74 3.75 -9.03 10.40
CA LEU A 74 4.72 -8.74 9.32
C LEU A 74 6.11 -9.31 9.66
N LYS A 75 6.54 -9.19 10.90
CA LYS A 75 7.80 -9.81 11.36
C LYS A 75 7.75 -11.34 11.20
N SER A 76 6.63 -11.96 11.57
CA SER A 76 6.42 -13.39 11.40
C SER A 76 6.49 -13.83 9.92
N LEU A 77 5.95 -13.03 8.98
CA LEU A 77 6.09 -13.31 7.55
C LEU A 77 7.56 -13.35 7.12
N VAL A 78 8.32 -12.32 7.50
CA VAL A 78 9.75 -12.21 7.18
C VAL A 78 10.52 -13.39 7.76
N ASP A 79 10.27 -13.74 9.03
CA ASP A 79 10.92 -14.86 9.72
C ASP A 79 10.58 -16.22 9.08
N CYS A 80 9.41 -16.32 8.44
CA CYS A 80 9.01 -17.49 7.63
C CYS A 80 9.56 -17.46 6.19
N GLY A 81 10.35 -16.46 5.81
CA GLY A 81 11.01 -16.36 4.51
C GLY A 81 10.21 -15.68 3.41
N VAL A 82 9.06 -15.05 3.72
CA VAL A 82 8.32 -14.20 2.77
C VAL A 82 9.06 -12.89 2.60
N GLN A 83 9.31 -12.48 1.36
CA GLN A 83 9.88 -11.16 1.07
C GLN A 83 8.79 -10.10 1.10
N VAL A 84 8.87 -9.17 2.05
CA VAL A 84 7.86 -8.13 2.22
C VAL A 84 8.42 -6.79 1.76
N HIS A 85 7.79 -6.23 0.72
CA HIS A 85 8.08 -4.91 0.19
C HIS A 85 7.03 -3.90 0.65
N TYR A 86 7.46 -2.77 1.18
CA TYR A 86 6.60 -1.71 1.66
C TYR A 86 6.85 -0.42 0.88
N LEU A 87 5.89 0.03 0.11
CA LEU A 87 5.94 1.31 -0.60
C LEU A 87 5.28 2.40 0.27
N ALA A 88 5.91 3.56 0.36
CA ALA A 88 5.34 4.69 1.09
C ALA A 88 4.09 5.22 0.41
N GLY A 89 3.02 5.38 1.20
CA GLY A 89 1.81 6.09 0.82
C GLY A 89 1.85 7.57 1.21
N ASN A 90 0.71 8.23 1.20
CA ASN A 90 0.61 9.62 1.64
C ASN A 90 0.36 9.76 3.15
N HIS A 91 -0.12 8.74 3.82
CA HIS A 91 -0.35 8.70 5.26
C HIS A 91 0.83 8.12 6.05
N ASP A 92 1.65 7.29 5.44
CA ASP A 92 2.74 6.55 6.07
C ASP A 92 4.08 6.71 5.33
N PHE A 93 4.40 7.92 4.94
CA PHE A 93 5.62 8.24 4.16
C PHE A 93 6.90 8.38 5.00
N ALA A 94 6.79 8.56 6.31
CA ALA A 94 7.96 8.80 7.19
C ALA A 94 8.58 7.48 7.68
N LEU A 95 8.91 6.62 6.75
CA LEU A 95 9.52 5.31 6.97
C LEU A 95 11.03 5.51 7.15
N THR A 96 11.53 5.49 8.37
CA THR A 96 12.91 5.93 8.71
C THR A 96 13.80 4.85 9.29
N GLY A 97 13.53 3.59 8.99
CA GLY A 97 14.47 2.51 9.29
C GLY A 97 13.96 1.44 10.24
N PHE A 98 12.99 1.71 11.14
CA PHE A 98 12.46 0.70 12.04
C PHE A 98 11.87 -0.51 11.29
N LEU A 99 11.10 -0.24 10.23
CA LEU A 99 10.52 -1.32 9.42
C LEU A 99 11.58 -2.15 8.70
N GLU A 100 12.71 -1.53 8.33
CA GLU A 100 13.82 -2.23 7.67
C GLU A 100 14.67 -3.00 8.68
N THR A 101 15.08 -2.34 9.80
CA THR A 101 16.07 -2.91 10.73
C THR A 101 15.48 -3.89 11.71
N GLU A 102 14.26 -3.62 12.24
CA GLU A 102 13.64 -4.43 13.29
C GLU A 102 12.65 -5.46 12.73
N ILE A 103 11.88 -5.05 11.70
CA ILE A 103 10.90 -5.95 11.09
C ILE A 103 11.53 -6.74 9.93
N GLY A 104 12.43 -6.12 9.15
CA GLY A 104 13.12 -6.76 8.02
C GLY A 104 12.39 -6.55 6.69
N LEU A 105 11.61 -5.47 6.54
CA LEU A 105 10.93 -5.14 5.29
C LEU A 105 11.89 -4.48 4.29
N ALA A 106 11.65 -4.66 3.00
CA ALA A 106 12.25 -3.84 1.96
C ALA A 106 11.38 -2.59 1.74
N VAL A 107 11.85 -1.41 2.19
CA VAL A 107 11.08 -0.17 2.15
C VAL A 107 11.42 0.65 0.90
N HIS A 108 10.40 1.21 0.24
CA HIS A 108 10.51 2.01 -0.98
C HIS A 108 9.81 3.36 -0.79
N ALA A 109 10.53 4.45 -1.02
CA ALA A 109 10.02 5.82 -0.80
C ALA A 109 9.01 6.27 -1.88
N ASP A 110 9.06 5.67 -3.06
CA ASP A 110 8.23 6.00 -4.24
C ASP A 110 7.83 4.72 -4.99
N ASP A 111 7.90 4.73 -6.32
CA ASP A 111 7.57 3.59 -7.17
C ASP A 111 8.64 2.48 -7.12
N LEU A 112 8.23 1.29 -7.48
CA LEU A 112 9.08 0.11 -7.56
C LEU A 112 8.94 -0.55 -8.94
N ASP A 113 10.09 -0.76 -9.59
CA ASP A 113 10.25 -1.61 -10.77
C ASP A 113 10.71 -2.99 -10.29
N PHE A 114 9.86 -3.98 -10.40
CA PHE A 114 10.12 -5.32 -9.87
C PHE A 114 9.93 -6.39 -10.95
N THR A 115 10.86 -7.32 -11.03
CA THR A 115 10.75 -8.45 -11.96
C THR A 115 10.55 -9.75 -11.22
N LEU A 116 9.49 -10.49 -11.56
CA LEU A 116 9.14 -11.78 -11.01
C LEU A 116 8.77 -12.75 -12.14
N ASP A 117 9.38 -13.93 -12.17
CA ASP A 117 9.17 -14.95 -13.21
C ASP A 117 9.30 -14.39 -14.65
N GLY A 118 10.24 -13.46 -14.87
CA GLY A 118 10.44 -12.80 -16.16
C GLY A 118 9.36 -11.77 -16.53
N ARG A 119 8.42 -11.50 -15.64
CA ARG A 119 7.40 -10.45 -15.78
C ARG A 119 7.81 -9.22 -15.02
N ARG A 120 7.72 -8.05 -15.65
CA ARG A 120 8.11 -6.76 -15.08
C ARG A 120 6.89 -6.00 -14.58
N PHE A 121 6.88 -5.69 -13.29
CA PHE A 121 5.80 -5.01 -12.58
C PHE A 121 6.22 -3.58 -12.27
N PHE A 122 5.39 -2.60 -12.60
CA PHE A 122 5.47 -1.25 -12.07
C PHE A 122 4.48 -1.12 -10.92
N ILE A 123 4.98 -0.85 -9.72
CA ILE A 123 4.18 -0.79 -8.49
C ILE A 123 4.31 0.61 -7.92
N TYR A 124 3.20 1.30 -7.69
CA TYR A 124 3.19 2.67 -7.18
C TYR A 124 1.91 2.93 -6.40
N HIS A 125 2.01 3.67 -5.28
CA HIS A 125 0.82 4.00 -4.50
C HIS A 125 -0.17 4.84 -5.32
N GLY A 126 0.29 5.82 -6.09
CA GLY A 126 -0.58 6.60 -6.98
C GLY A 126 -0.87 8.01 -6.47
N ASP A 127 -0.41 8.38 -5.29
CA ASP A 127 -0.61 9.71 -4.72
C ASP A 127 0.10 10.80 -5.53
N GLY A 128 -0.64 11.85 -5.87
CA GLY A 128 -0.14 12.97 -6.69
C GLY A 128 -0.07 12.69 -8.20
N LEU A 129 -0.69 11.60 -8.67
CA LEU A 129 -0.72 11.22 -10.08
C LEU A 129 -1.61 12.13 -10.92
N LEU A 130 -2.75 12.55 -10.37
CA LEU A 130 -3.78 13.27 -11.11
C LEU A 130 -3.36 14.71 -11.45
N SER A 131 -3.89 15.22 -12.56
CA SER A 131 -3.62 16.59 -13.02
C SER A 131 -4.04 17.65 -11.99
N ARG A 132 -5.08 17.38 -11.20
CA ARG A 132 -5.58 18.25 -10.13
C ARG A 132 -4.65 18.28 -8.89
N ASP A 133 -3.75 17.32 -8.74
CA ASP A 133 -2.91 17.16 -7.54
C ASP A 133 -1.70 18.11 -7.47
N ARG A 134 -1.67 19.19 -8.27
CA ARG A 134 -0.53 20.13 -8.29
C ARG A 134 -0.20 20.69 -6.92
N GLY A 135 -1.24 21.13 -6.17
CA GLY A 135 -1.06 21.63 -4.80
C GLY A 135 -0.59 20.55 -3.84
N TYR A 136 -1.16 19.35 -3.96
CA TYR A 136 -0.74 18.20 -3.19
C TYR A 136 0.73 17.82 -3.47
N ARG A 137 1.17 17.80 -4.72
CA ARG A 137 2.57 17.52 -5.07
C ARG A 137 3.55 18.50 -4.43
N LEU A 138 3.17 19.79 -4.33
CA LEU A 138 3.98 20.78 -3.62
C LEU A 138 4.01 20.51 -2.11
N LEU A 139 2.85 20.25 -1.52
CA LEU A 139 2.72 19.88 -0.09
C LEU A 139 3.54 18.61 0.22
N LYS A 140 3.42 17.56 -0.61
CA LYS A 140 4.19 16.31 -0.48
C LYS A 140 5.71 16.59 -0.40
N LYS A 141 6.23 17.48 -1.25
CA LYS A 141 7.65 17.86 -1.21
C LYS A 141 8.04 18.56 0.10
N ILE A 142 7.15 19.42 0.62
CA ILE A 142 7.40 20.14 1.87
C ILE A 142 7.38 19.19 3.07
N ILE A 143 6.35 18.36 3.20
CA ILE A 143 6.21 17.48 4.38
C ILE A 143 7.23 16.36 4.40
N ARG A 144 7.63 15.84 3.23
CA ARG A 144 8.66 14.79 3.10
C ARG A 144 10.09 15.36 3.15
N HIS A 145 10.25 16.68 3.21
CA HIS A 145 11.57 17.28 3.28
C HIS A 145 12.26 16.92 4.61
N PRO A 146 13.55 16.55 4.63
CA PRO A 146 14.25 16.14 5.84
C PRO A 146 14.13 17.13 7.02
N TRP A 147 14.15 18.43 6.74
CA TRP A 147 13.94 19.47 7.76
C TRP A 147 12.53 19.43 8.37
N SER A 148 11.51 19.19 7.58
CA SER A 148 10.12 19.08 8.07
C SER A 148 9.97 17.85 8.96
N VAL A 149 10.54 16.72 8.54
CA VAL A 149 10.58 15.48 9.32
C VAL A 149 11.37 15.68 10.62
N ALA A 150 12.53 16.34 10.55
CA ALA A 150 13.34 16.63 11.74
C ALA A 150 12.61 17.54 12.73
N LEU A 151 11.94 18.60 12.25
CA LEU A 151 11.14 19.49 13.08
C LEU A 151 9.94 18.77 13.72
N TYR A 152 9.22 17.95 12.95
CA TYR A 152 8.10 17.16 13.46
C TYR A 152 8.55 16.16 14.54
N ARG A 153 9.77 15.61 14.42
CA ARG A 153 10.36 14.70 15.40
C ARG A 153 10.62 15.35 16.76
N LEU A 154 10.70 16.67 16.85
CA LEU A 154 10.83 17.40 18.11
C LEU A 154 9.50 17.51 18.89
N LEU A 155 8.36 17.27 18.22
CA LEU A 155 7.07 17.25 18.92
C LEU A 155 6.99 16.04 19.85
N HIS A 156 6.32 16.25 21.00
CA HIS A 156 5.95 15.11 21.84
C HIS A 156 5.11 14.11 21.01
N PRO A 157 5.36 12.80 21.08
CA PRO A 157 4.66 11.81 20.26
C PRO A 157 3.14 11.91 20.34
N ASP A 158 2.56 12.09 21.54
CA ASP A 158 1.11 12.22 21.70
C ASP A 158 0.55 13.46 20.99
N LEU A 159 1.29 14.58 21.00
CA LEU A 159 0.88 15.80 20.28
C LEU A 159 0.99 15.59 18.76
N GLY A 160 2.09 14.99 18.30
CA GLY A 160 2.27 14.62 16.90
C GLY A 160 1.13 13.74 16.39
N ILE A 161 0.84 12.64 17.08
CA ILE A 161 -0.26 11.74 16.74
C ILE A 161 -1.62 12.48 16.74
N ALA A 162 -1.87 13.35 17.72
CA ALA A 162 -3.12 14.12 17.77
C ALA A 162 -3.27 15.08 16.58
N ILE A 163 -2.21 15.79 16.19
CA ILE A 163 -2.18 16.66 15.01
C ILE A 163 -2.42 15.84 13.73
N ALA A 164 -1.74 14.72 13.58
CA ALA A 164 -1.89 13.86 12.40
C ALA A 164 -3.32 13.33 12.27
N ARG A 165 -3.92 12.84 13.35
CA ARG A 165 -5.32 12.38 13.36
C ARG A 165 -6.31 13.49 13.03
N LEU A 166 -6.07 14.72 13.49
CA LEU A 166 -6.90 15.88 13.16
C LEU A 166 -6.79 16.20 11.66
N THR A 167 -5.59 16.28 11.12
CA THR A 167 -5.37 16.57 9.70
C THR A 167 -5.89 15.47 8.78
N SER A 168 -5.77 14.18 9.16
CA SER A 168 -6.34 13.06 8.44
C SER A 168 -7.87 13.17 8.34
N ARG A 169 -8.57 13.51 9.45
CA ARG A 169 -10.03 13.72 9.45
C ARG A 169 -10.44 14.89 8.56
N MET A 170 -9.76 16.04 8.64
CA MET A 170 -10.05 17.21 7.80
C MET A 170 -9.83 16.92 6.32
N SER A 171 -8.81 16.14 5.98
CA SER A 171 -8.55 15.70 4.60
C SER A 171 -9.67 14.83 4.04
N GLN A 172 -10.29 13.99 4.87
CA GLN A 172 -11.42 13.15 4.45
C GLN A 172 -12.63 13.94 4.03
N ASP A 173 -12.98 15.00 4.79
CA ASP A 173 -14.13 15.84 4.49
C ASP A 173 -13.97 16.59 3.16
N HIS A 174 -12.73 16.87 2.75
CA HIS A 174 -12.39 17.48 1.47
C HIS A 174 -12.20 16.46 0.32
N LEU A 175 -11.72 15.25 0.61
CA LEU A 175 -11.45 14.18 -0.38
C LEU A 175 -12.68 13.28 -0.63
N SER A 176 -13.80 13.48 0.08
CA SER A 176 -15.09 12.85 -0.22
C SER A 176 -15.68 13.30 -1.58
N LEU A 177 -14.98 14.18 -2.31
CA LEU A 177 -15.16 14.33 -3.75
C LEU A 177 -14.87 12.98 -4.38
N LYS A 178 -15.96 12.26 -4.73
CA LYS A 178 -15.91 10.96 -5.40
C LYS A 178 -14.84 11.00 -6.50
N TYR A 179 -13.98 10.00 -6.50
CA TYR A 179 -13.07 9.74 -7.61
C TYR A 179 -13.90 9.75 -8.90
N SER A 180 -13.59 10.67 -9.79
CA SER A 180 -14.42 10.93 -10.97
C SER A 180 -14.00 10.03 -12.12
N GLU A 181 -14.87 9.84 -13.11
CA GLU A 181 -14.53 9.15 -14.35
C GLU A 181 -13.28 9.76 -15.04
N LYS A 182 -13.08 11.07 -14.90
CA LYS A 182 -11.88 11.73 -15.39
C LYS A 182 -10.62 11.28 -14.64
N ASP A 183 -10.69 11.16 -13.32
CA ASP A 183 -9.56 10.70 -12.49
C ASP A 183 -9.19 9.26 -12.82
N GLU A 184 -10.20 8.43 -13.08
CA GLU A 184 -10.02 7.06 -13.53
C GLU A 184 -9.32 7.01 -14.90
N ALA A 185 -9.78 7.79 -15.84
CA ALA A 185 -9.18 7.89 -17.17
C ALA A 185 -7.72 8.38 -17.12
N GLU A 186 -7.39 9.34 -16.24
CA GLU A 186 -6.01 9.80 -16.05
C GLU A 186 -5.11 8.70 -15.48
N SER A 187 -5.62 7.91 -14.52
CA SER A 187 -4.90 6.77 -13.94
C SER A 187 -4.67 5.65 -14.95
N GLU A 188 -5.67 5.35 -15.77
CA GLU A 188 -5.55 4.38 -16.85
C GLU A 188 -4.56 4.84 -17.93
N GLU A 189 -4.60 6.10 -18.31
CA GLU A 189 -3.65 6.67 -19.28
C GLU A 189 -2.21 6.59 -18.76
N PHE A 190 -2.01 6.88 -17.47
CA PHE A 190 -0.70 6.71 -16.82
C PHE A 190 -0.26 5.25 -16.86
N ALA A 191 -1.13 4.32 -16.46
CA ALA A 191 -0.83 2.91 -16.46
C ALA A 191 -0.48 2.41 -17.88
N ARG A 192 -1.25 2.81 -18.88
CA ARG A 192 -0.99 2.46 -20.28
C ARG A 192 0.34 2.98 -20.79
N LYS A 193 0.70 4.22 -20.46
CA LYS A 193 2.02 4.78 -20.78
C LYS A 193 3.16 3.95 -20.17
N LYS A 194 3.00 3.50 -18.93
CA LYS A 194 3.98 2.62 -18.28
C LYS A 194 4.06 1.24 -18.97
N LEU A 195 2.93 0.63 -19.31
CA LEU A 195 2.91 -0.63 -20.05
C LEU A 195 3.64 -0.52 -21.40
N GLN A 196 3.48 0.60 -22.11
CA GLN A 196 4.19 0.88 -23.36
C GLN A 196 5.71 1.01 -23.20
N THR A 197 6.22 1.18 -21.97
CA THR A 197 7.67 1.17 -21.69
C THR A 197 8.22 -0.22 -21.34
N GLY A 198 7.43 -1.27 -21.55
CA GLY A 198 7.86 -2.67 -21.40
C GLY A 198 7.51 -3.31 -20.05
N PHE A 199 6.66 -2.69 -19.23
CA PHE A 199 6.08 -3.37 -18.08
C PHE A 199 4.98 -4.34 -18.53
N ASN A 200 4.89 -5.49 -17.87
CA ASN A 200 3.82 -6.46 -18.11
C ASN A 200 2.58 -6.18 -17.24
N ALA A 201 2.79 -5.56 -16.08
CA ALA A 201 1.74 -5.16 -15.18
C ALA A 201 2.02 -3.80 -14.54
N VAL A 202 0.98 -3.00 -14.32
CA VAL A 202 1.00 -1.76 -13.53
C VAL A 202 0.03 -1.93 -12.38
N ILE A 203 0.52 -1.78 -11.15
CA ILE A 203 -0.26 -1.89 -9.93
C ILE A 203 -0.28 -0.52 -9.25
N LEU A 204 -1.49 0.02 -9.11
CA LEU A 204 -1.77 1.29 -8.43
C LEU A 204 -2.70 1.07 -7.24
N ALA A 205 -2.81 2.09 -6.39
CA ALA A 205 -3.63 2.15 -5.20
C ALA A 205 -4.27 3.54 -5.03
N HIS A 206 -4.44 4.04 -3.81
CA HIS A 206 -4.81 5.42 -3.44
C HIS A 206 -6.22 5.87 -3.81
N SER A 207 -6.77 5.45 -4.94
CA SER A 207 -8.10 5.86 -5.38
C SER A 207 -9.25 5.13 -4.66
N HIS A 208 -8.94 4.04 -3.95
CA HIS A 208 -9.90 3.14 -3.30
C HIS A 208 -10.94 2.56 -4.26
N ASN A 209 -10.67 2.54 -5.57
CA ASN A 209 -11.56 2.03 -6.60
C ASN A 209 -10.96 0.74 -7.22
N PRO A 210 -11.31 -0.45 -6.71
CA PRO A 210 -10.70 -1.70 -7.14
C PRO A 210 -11.09 -2.03 -8.58
N GLN A 211 -10.10 -2.22 -9.44
CA GLN A 211 -10.32 -2.60 -10.84
C GLN A 211 -9.14 -3.36 -11.41
N ILE A 212 -9.44 -4.20 -12.38
CA ILE A 212 -8.45 -4.86 -13.23
C ILE A 212 -8.84 -4.65 -14.69
N LYS A 213 -7.88 -4.20 -15.51
CA LYS A 213 -8.10 -3.94 -16.94
C LYS A 213 -6.98 -4.55 -17.77
N GLN A 214 -7.38 -5.32 -18.79
CA GLN A 214 -6.46 -5.87 -19.76
C GLN A 214 -6.30 -4.89 -20.92
N PHE A 215 -5.05 -4.53 -21.21
CA PHE A 215 -4.66 -3.79 -22.42
C PHE A 215 -3.84 -4.68 -23.36
N PRO A 216 -3.71 -4.34 -24.64
CA PRO A 216 -2.82 -5.07 -25.55
C PRO A 216 -1.37 -5.12 -25.04
N GLU A 217 -0.92 -4.09 -24.33
CA GLU A 217 0.42 -3.93 -23.81
C GLU A 217 0.67 -4.66 -22.49
N GLY A 218 -0.39 -5.01 -21.72
CA GLY A 218 -0.29 -5.65 -20.41
C GLY A 218 -1.50 -5.43 -19.52
N ILE A 219 -1.32 -5.57 -18.21
CA ILE A 219 -2.41 -5.54 -17.23
C ILE A 219 -2.27 -4.29 -16.33
N TYR A 220 -3.36 -3.58 -16.12
CA TYR A 220 -3.51 -2.56 -15.08
C TYR A 220 -4.38 -3.07 -13.95
N VAL A 221 -3.93 -2.88 -12.71
CA VAL A 221 -4.68 -3.17 -11.50
C VAL A 221 -4.67 -1.94 -10.60
N ASN A 222 -5.85 -1.53 -10.12
CA ASN A 222 -5.98 -0.71 -8.93
C ASN A 222 -6.43 -1.61 -7.78
N LEU A 223 -5.69 -1.59 -6.68
CA LEU A 223 -5.90 -2.52 -5.57
C LEU A 223 -7.19 -2.28 -4.79
N GLY A 224 -7.76 -1.06 -4.90
CA GLY A 224 -8.91 -0.69 -4.09
C GLY A 224 -8.50 -0.33 -2.66
N GLU A 225 -9.09 -0.97 -1.65
CA GLU A 225 -8.84 -0.62 -0.26
C GLU A 225 -9.07 -1.79 0.72
N TRP A 226 -8.45 -1.71 1.90
CA TRP A 226 -8.57 -2.73 2.95
C TRP A 226 -9.39 -2.25 4.16
N MET A 227 -10.40 -1.39 3.92
CA MET A 227 -11.27 -0.84 4.97
C MET A 227 -12.68 -1.43 4.98
N ARG A 228 -13.26 -1.66 3.80
CA ARG A 228 -14.64 -2.11 3.59
C ARG A 228 -14.71 -3.28 2.64
N GLU A 229 -14.02 -3.16 1.49
CA GLU A 229 -14.03 -4.16 0.43
C GLU A 229 -12.96 -5.22 0.62
N PHE A 230 -11.87 -4.94 1.37
CA PHE A 230 -10.77 -5.87 1.66
C PHE A 230 -10.21 -6.52 0.39
N THR A 231 -9.95 -5.68 -0.62
CA THR A 231 -9.46 -6.14 -1.93
C THR A 231 -7.95 -6.32 -1.92
N PHE A 232 -7.49 -7.32 -2.66
CA PHE A 232 -6.06 -7.61 -2.86
C PHE A 232 -5.85 -8.16 -4.27
N ALA A 233 -4.64 -7.98 -4.80
CA ALA A 233 -4.24 -8.69 -6.02
C ALA A 233 -3.31 -9.86 -5.68
N ILE A 234 -3.34 -10.88 -6.53
CA ILE A 234 -2.42 -12.02 -6.45
C ILE A 234 -1.87 -12.33 -7.85
N TRP A 235 -0.55 -12.49 -7.91
CA TRP A 235 0.16 -13.17 -8.97
C TRP A 235 0.43 -14.60 -8.54
N ASP A 236 -0.07 -15.59 -9.25
CA ASP A 236 0.06 -17.01 -8.92
C ASP A 236 1.16 -17.75 -9.73
N GLY A 237 2.01 -16.96 -10.40
CA GLY A 237 3.04 -17.45 -11.32
C GLY A 237 2.55 -17.61 -12.77
N GLU A 238 1.26 -17.42 -13.05
CA GLU A 238 0.68 -17.45 -14.39
C GLU A 238 -0.19 -16.22 -14.68
N ARG A 239 -1.05 -15.88 -13.73
CA ARG A 239 -2.08 -14.85 -13.89
C ARG A 239 -2.07 -13.88 -12.71
N LEU A 240 -2.31 -12.60 -13.03
CA LEU A 240 -2.61 -11.56 -12.05
C LEU A 240 -4.14 -11.45 -11.93
N SER A 241 -4.65 -11.59 -10.73
CA SER A 241 -6.09 -11.48 -10.44
C SER A 241 -6.35 -10.56 -9.26
N LEU A 242 -7.50 -9.87 -9.27
CA LEU A 242 -7.98 -9.03 -8.18
C LEU A 242 -9.08 -9.79 -7.44
N ARG A 243 -8.97 -9.89 -6.11
CA ARG A 243 -9.85 -10.69 -5.26
C ARG A 243 -10.31 -9.89 -4.04
N GLN A 244 -11.25 -10.46 -3.30
CA GLN A 244 -11.78 -9.89 -2.06
C GLN A 244 -11.60 -10.87 -0.89
N TRP A 245 -11.15 -10.38 0.26
CA TRP A 245 -10.97 -11.19 1.46
C TRP A 245 -12.21 -11.12 2.39
N PRO A 246 -12.62 -12.21 3.08
CA PRO A 246 -12.19 -13.59 2.78
C PRO A 246 -12.67 -14.02 1.40
N ASP A 247 -11.86 -14.84 0.75
CA ASP A 247 -11.96 -15.15 -0.69
C ASP A 247 -13.36 -15.71 -1.04
N LYS A 248 -14.22 -14.88 -1.61
CA LYS A 248 -15.57 -15.26 -2.00
C LYS A 248 -15.87 -15.04 -3.47
N ILE A 249 -15.15 -14.15 -4.16
CA ILE A 249 -15.45 -13.81 -5.56
C ILE A 249 -14.17 -13.32 -6.24
N GLU A 250 -13.83 -13.93 -7.39
CA GLU A 250 -12.84 -13.41 -8.31
C GLU A 250 -13.48 -12.28 -9.13
N ARG A 251 -12.88 -11.09 -9.10
CA ARG A 251 -13.27 -10.00 -10.00
C ARG A 251 -12.51 -10.16 -11.32
N THR A 252 -13.24 -10.36 -12.39
CA THR A 252 -12.73 -10.49 -13.78
C THR A 252 -12.81 -9.16 -14.51
#